data_21f9ae6cccff966266106fd9e29e4b6d
#
_entry.id   21f9ae6cccff966266106fd9e29e4b6d
#
_cell.length_a   1.000
_cell.length_b   1.000
_cell.length_c   1.000
_cell.angle_alpha   90.00
_cell.angle_beta   90.00
_cell.angle_gamma   90.00
#
_symmetry.space_group_name_H-M   'P 1'
#
loop_
_entity.id
_entity.type
_entity.pdbx_description
1 polymer ?
#
loop_
_entity_poly.entity_id
_entity_poly.type
_entity_poly.pdbx_seq_one_letter_code
_entity_poly.pdbx_strand_id
1 'polypeptide(L)'
;MEDGQTVCPACGKEDTLQPAAVEPDAQEAPEAATELPQEAPAAEEAAPAEEATPAEEAAPAEEAAPEEAAFEQPREPERKKGMSGTSAVALAVAAVILVAAVVAVLVMNGKKKDQELNPSAEASESTVETTVETTEATIPADGDPNDVTCKGSYTGTEEEVKAAADTVVATAGDRVLTNGQLQVHYWLAAQNFYSQYGSYAAYFGLDASQPLDTQTCGMVENRTWQQYFLEQALSSWKVYEAIYRSAQENGFQISEELQNELDTIETGLEETAQKNGYGTAEDMIHKNFGPGASVADYKAFWDLYYRSSGYYTEVNASFAPTEQELEEYFNAHEADYAEKGLTKDTHTVDVRHILITPESTPVDGSTTGETTISDEAWADAEAKAKEILSQYLAGDKTEDSFATLANENSQDPGSNTNGGLYTGVSQGQMVEAFDAWCFDDGRQVGDTDIVKTSYGYHVMLYCGSATVWQDQVKSDILTEKTNNFVEEALAANPTTIDYSAIKLGSTQAD
;
A
#
# COMPACT_ATOMS: atom_id res chain seq x y z
N MET A 1 -46.86 -17.25 36.96
CA MET A 1 -47.66 -16.01 36.94
C MET A 1 -46.59 -14.92 36.85
N GLU A 2 -46.34 -14.22 35.81
CA GLU A 2 -46.99 -13.75 34.60
C GLU A 2 -46.00 -13.68 33.45
N ASP A 3 -46.49 -13.90 32.28
CA ASP A 3 -45.78 -13.95 31.02
C ASP A 3 -45.19 -12.60 30.67
N GLY A 4 -43.87 -12.55 30.39
CA GLY A 4 -43.20 -11.41 29.84
C GLY A 4 -42.99 -11.58 28.32
N GLN A 5 -43.96 -11.14 27.54
CA GLN A 5 -43.78 -10.95 26.10
C GLN A 5 -42.96 -9.65 25.88
N THR A 6 -41.87 -9.75 25.18
CA THR A 6 -41.08 -8.60 24.70
C THR A 6 -41.42 -8.28 23.26
N VAL A 7 -42.01 -7.12 23.05
CA VAL A 7 -42.30 -6.56 21.72
C VAL A 7 -41.17 -5.62 21.31
N CYS A 8 -40.72 -5.72 20.06
CA CYS A 8 -39.67 -4.84 19.53
C CYS A 8 -40.15 -3.37 19.49
N PRO A 9 -39.45 -2.41 20.11
CA PRO A 9 -39.87 -1.02 20.19
C PRO A 9 -39.88 -0.25 18.85
N ALA A 10 -39.25 -0.79 17.80
CA ALA A 10 -39.12 -0.08 16.53
C ALA A 10 -40.11 -0.48 15.43
N CYS A 11 -40.68 -1.69 15.49
CA CYS A 11 -41.58 -2.15 14.42
C CYS A 11 -42.87 -2.86 14.88
N GLY A 12 -43.10 -3.08 16.17
CA GLY A 12 -44.34 -3.60 16.73
C GLY A 12 -44.70 -5.04 16.37
N LYS A 13 -43.79 -5.87 15.94
CA LYS A 13 -44.02 -7.27 15.59
C LYS A 13 -43.60 -8.22 16.73
N GLU A 14 -44.48 -9.19 17.01
CA GLU A 14 -44.26 -10.28 17.98
C GLU A 14 -43.45 -11.39 17.31
N ASP A 15 -42.39 -11.82 18.01
CA ASP A 15 -41.50 -12.92 17.53
C ASP A 15 -41.99 -14.24 18.16
N THR A 16 -42.55 -15.11 17.33
CA THR A 16 -42.94 -16.46 17.73
C THR A 16 -41.84 -17.45 17.36
N LEU A 17 -40.95 -17.69 18.32
CA LEU A 17 -40.00 -18.82 18.24
C LEU A 17 -40.62 -20.06 18.88
N GLN A 18 -40.93 -21.08 18.10
CA GLN A 18 -41.18 -22.43 18.59
C GLN A 18 -39.86 -23.22 18.69
N PRO A 19 -39.60 -23.94 19.79
CA PRO A 19 -38.42 -24.75 19.95
C PRO A 19 -38.60 -26.13 19.29
N ALA A 20 -37.63 -26.56 18.51
CA ALA A 20 -37.51 -27.93 18.04
C ALA A 20 -36.86 -28.81 19.12
N ALA A 21 -37.57 -29.90 19.42
CA ALA A 21 -37.20 -30.90 20.42
C ALA A 21 -35.96 -31.69 20.03
N VAL A 22 -35.15 -31.99 21.04
CA VAL A 22 -34.05 -32.96 21.06
C VAL A 22 -34.64 -34.30 21.55
N GLU A 23 -34.25 -35.43 20.93
CA GLU A 23 -33.65 -36.58 21.58
C GLU A 23 -33.60 -37.85 20.69
N PRO A 24 -32.90 -38.90 21.16
CA PRO A 24 -31.70 -39.45 20.53
C PRO A 24 -31.95 -40.93 20.10
N ASP A 25 -31.06 -41.52 19.35
CA ASP A 25 -30.69 -42.90 19.69
C ASP A 25 -29.40 -43.38 19.00
N ALA A 26 -28.73 -44.22 19.73
CA ALA A 26 -27.46 -44.85 19.51
C ALA A 26 -27.58 -46.12 18.64
N GLN A 27 -26.47 -46.52 18.08
CA GLN A 27 -25.94 -47.89 18.01
C GLN A 27 -25.09 -48.13 16.79
N GLU A 28 -23.87 -48.37 17.04
CA GLU A 28 -23.03 -49.58 16.92
C GLU A 28 -22.27 -49.76 15.60
N ALA A 29 -20.96 -49.83 15.79
CA ALA A 29 -19.96 -50.32 14.84
C ALA A 29 -20.05 -51.84 14.66
N PRO A 30 -19.41 -52.50 13.66
CA PRO A 30 -18.08 -53.01 13.97
C PRO A 30 -17.02 -52.96 12.85
N GLU A 31 -15.78 -52.98 13.35
CA GLU A 31 -14.50 -53.44 12.87
C GLU A 31 -14.39 -54.33 11.61
N ALA A 32 -13.31 -54.07 10.85
CA ALA A 32 -12.28 -55.03 10.41
C ALA A 32 -11.29 -54.32 9.50
N ALA A 33 -10.13 -54.03 9.91
CA ALA A 33 -8.81 -54.69 9.84
C ALA A 33 -8.49 -55.39 8.50
N THR A 34 -7.42 -54.94 7.83
CA THR A 34 -6.33 -55.77 7.28
C THR A 34 -5.37 -54.88 6.49
N GLU A 35 -4.23 -54.66 7.07
CA GLU A 35 -2.86 -55.07 6.69
C GLU A 35 -2.25 -54.49 5.40
N LEU A 36 -1.12 -53.86 5.66
CA LEU A 36 0.02 -53.57 4.78
C LEU A 36 0.69 -54.88 4.29
N PRO A 37 1.48 -54.86 3.23
CA PRO A 37 2.89 -55.01 3.51
C PRO A 37 3.85 -53.99 2.81
N GLN A 38 4.96 -53.82 3.52
CA GLN A 38 6.25 -53.26 3.15
C GLN A 38 6.90 -54.00 1.99
N GLU A 39 7.74 -53.34 1.21
CA GLU A 39 9.19 -53.61 1.09
C GLU A 39 9.85 -52.71 0.06
N ALA A 40 10.94 -52.08 0.49
CA ALA A 40 12.03 -51.63 -0.38
C ALA A 40 13.03 -52.82 -0.49
N PRO A 41 14.03 -52.84 -1.36
CA PRO A 41 15.23 -52.01 -1.18
C PRO A 41 16.04 -51.64 -2.45
N ALA A 42 16.86 -50.65 -2.23
CA ALA A 42 18.31 -50.51 -2.44
C ALA A 42 18.95 -50.60 -3.83
N ALA A 43 19.67 -49.60 -4.04
CA ALA A 43 21.13 -49.44 -4.22
C ALA A 43 21.68 -49.27 -5.62
N GLU A 44 22.51 -48.24 -5.71
CA GLU A 44 23.91 -48.13 -6.19
C GLU A 44 24.05 -47.88 -7.70
N GLU A 45 24.84 -46.98 -8.22
CA GLU A 45 26.22 -46.55 -7.99
C GLU A 45 26.59 -45.34 -8.84
N ALA A 46 27.29 -44.42 -8.26
CA ALA A 46 28.53 -43.73 -8.62
C ALA A 46 28.81 -43.17 -10.05
N ALA A 47 29.31 -41.95 -9.96
CA ALA A 47 29.95 -41.06 -10.91
C ALA A 47 31.13 -41.65 -11.73
N PRO A 48 31.71 -40.93 -12.71
CA PRO A 48 32.66 -39.88 -12.35
C PRO A 48 32.69 -38.63 -13.24
N ALA A 49 33.41 -37.62 -12.70
CA ALA A 49 33.77 -36.32 -13.23
C ALA A 49 34.81 -36.37 -14.36
N GLU A 50 34.85 -35.31 -15.14
CA GLU A 50 35.99 -34.67 -15.82
C GLU A 50 35.44 -33.60 -16.78
N GLU A 51 35.98 -32.49 -17.08
CA GLU A 51 37.17 -31.69 -16.75
C GLU A 51 36.98 -30.29 -17.34
N ALA A 52 37.70 -29.33 -16.84
CA ALA A 52 37.56 -27.90 -17.04
C ALA A 52 38.24 -27.35 -18.34
N THR A 53 37.74 -26.17 -18.71
CA THR A 53 38.38 -24.96 -19.29
C THR A 53 38.77 -24.95 -20.79
N PRO A 54 38.97 -23.77 -21.40
CA PRO A 54 39.16 -22.43 -20.84
C PRO A 54 38.37 -21.28 -21.55
N ALA A 55 38.52 -20.10 -20.97
CA ALA A 55 37.99 -18.79 -21.30
C ALA A 55 38.47 -18.25 -22.66
N GLU A 56 37.62 -17.44 -23.31
CA GLU A 56 38.04 -16.45 -24.31
C GLU A 56 37.23 -15.15 -24.19
N GLU A 57 37.92 -14.15 -24.01
CA GLU A 57 37.94 -12.70 -24.26
C GLU A 57 36.64 -11.94 -24.58
N ALA A 58 36.50 -10.87 -23.82
CA ALA A 58 35.52 -9.80 -23.91
C ALA A 58 35.73 -8.91 -25.15
N ALA A 59 34.65 -8.45 -25.75
CA ALA A 59 34.59 -7.24 -26.57
C ALA A 59 33.28 -6.47 -26.31
N PRO A 60 33.23 -5.15 -26.60
CA PRO A 60 32.59 -4.16 -25.70
C PRO A 60 31.12 -3.91 -25.98
N ALA A 61 30.45 -3.38 -24.95
CA ALA A 61 29.06 -2.97 -24.93
C ALA A 61 28.73 -1.88 -25.95
N GLU A 62 27.66 -2.07 -26.69
CA GLU A 62 27.00 -1.08 -27.52
C GLU A 62 25.67 -0.70 -26.90
N GLU A 63 25.43 0.60 -26.81
CA GLU A 63 24.31 1.27 -26.18
C GLU A 63 22.96 0.83 -26.78
N ALA A 64 22.07 0.27 -25.96
CA ALA A 64 20.68 0.03 -26.35
C ALA A 64 19.80 1.20 -25.92
N ALA A 65 18.99 1.68 -26.86
CA ALA A 65 17.96 2.70 -26.66
C ALA A 65 16.87 2.23 -25.69
N PRO A 66 16.15 3.14 -25.04
CA PRO A 66 15.24 2.79 -23.93
C PRO A 66 14.00 2.06 -24.45
N GLU A 67 13.78 0.86 -23.94
CA GLU A 67 12.52 0.12 -24.03
C GLU A 67 11.45 0.84 -23.19
N GLU A 68 10.30 1.10 -23.79
CA GLU A 68 9.11 1.60 -23.08
C GLU A 68 8.67 0.59 -22.02
N ALA A 69 8.61 1.08 -20.79
CA ALA A 69 8.25 0.28 -19.62
C ALA A 69 6.79 -0.18 -19.69
N ALA A 70 6.60 -1.48 -19.81
CA ALA A 70 5.31 -2.11 -19.52
C ALA A 70 4.95 -1.92 -18.03
N PHE A 71 3.76 -1.37 -17.77
CA PHE A 71 3.23 -1.10 -16.46
C PHE A 71 2.90 -2.43 -15.76
N GLU A 72 3.71 -2.82 -14.78
CA GLU A 72 3.44 -3.98 -13.93
C GLU A 72 2.43 -3.59 -12.84
N GLN A 73 1.25 -4.24 -12.84
CA GLN A 73 0.28 -4.10 -11.75
C GLN A 73 0.78 -4.80 -10.48
N PRO A 74 0.50 -4.28 -9.28
CA PRO A 74 0.86 -4.91 -8.03
C PRO A 74 0.09 -6.23 -7.84
N ARG A 75 0.82 -7.33 -7.64
CA ARG A 75 0.25 -8.65 -7.31
C ARG A 75 -0.30 -8.65 -5.89
N GLU A 76 -1.56 -9.04 -5.72
CA GLU A 76 -2.12 -9.38 -4.41
C GLU A 76 -1.33 -10.53 -3.77
N PRO A 77 -0.98 -10.47 -2.46
CA PRO A 77 -0.25 -11.54 -1.81
C PRO A 77 -1.17 -12.73 -1.49
N GLU A 78 -0.82 -13.90 -2.01
CA GLU A 78 -1.44 -15.18 -1.64
C GLU A 78 -1.35 -15.43 -0.13
N ARG A 79 -2.49 -15.65 0.52
CA ARG A 79 -2.59 -16.08 1.92
C ARG A 79 -1.99 -17.47 2.10
N LYS A 80 -0.74 -17.55 2.52
CA LYS A 80 -0.15 -18.80 3.04
C LYS A 80 -0.47 -18.94 4.52
N LYS A 81 -1.13 -20.04 4.87
CA LYS A 81 -1.33 -20.50 6.25
C LYS A 81 0.01 -20.81 6.90
N GLY A 82 0.25 -20.21 8.06
CA GLY A 82 1.32 -20.56 8.98
C GLY A 82 2.57 -19.69 8.85
N MET A 83 2.63 -18.60 9.60
CA MET A 83 3.85 -17.81 9.78
C MET A 83 4.26 -17.83 11.25
N SER A 84 5.42 -18.40 11.49
CA SER A 84 6.13 -18.35 12.77
C SER A 84 7.03 -17.11 12.79
N GLY A 85 6.96 -16.32 13.85
CA GLY A 85 8.07 -15.57 14.46
C GLY A 85 8.82 -14.47 13.70
N THR A 86 8.65 -14.28 12.39
CA THR A 86 9.36 -13.24 11.61
C THR A 86 8.48 -12.08 11.16
N SER A 87 7.25 -12.02 11.63
CA SER A 87 6.21 -11.13 11.08
C SER A 87 6.07 -9.78 11.77
N ALA A 88 6.56 -9.59 12.99
CA ALA A 88 6.37 -8.33 13.71
C ALA A 88 7.03 -7.14 13.01
N VAL A 89 8.24 -7.31 12.47
CA VAL A 89 8.95 -6.23 11.76
C VAL A 89 8.37 -5.99 10.36
N ALA A 90 7.93 -7.04 9.65
CA ALA A 90 7.37 -6.91 8.30
C ALA A 90 5.92 -6.39 8.30
N LEU A 91 5.11 -6.73 9.32
CA LEU A 91 3.77 -6.16 9.52
C LEU A 91 3.83 -4.71 9.99
N ALA A 92 4.86 -4.34 10.75
CA ALA A 92 5.13 -2.98 11.17
C ALA A 92 5.27 -1.99 10.02
N VAL A 93 6.01 -2.38 8.98
CA VAL A 93 6.24 -1.55 7.80
C VAL A 93 4.95 -1.34 6.99
N ALA A 94 4.10 -2.36 6.86
CA ALA A 94 2.85 -2.24 6.10
C ALA A 94 1.79 -1.35 6.78
N ALA A 95 1.76 -1.32 8.10
CA ALA A 95 0.76 -0.57 8.86
C ALA A 95 1.12 0.93 9.00
N VAL A 96 2.41 1.28 9.06
CA VAL A 96 2.88 2.68 9.05
C VAL A 96 2.54 3.37 7.72
N ILE A 97 2.45 2.61 6.61
CA ILE A 97 2.08 3.15 5.29
C ILE A 97 0.67 3.76 5.30
N LEU A 98 -0.28 3.18 6.03
CA LEU A 98 -1.69 3.62 6.01
C LEU A 98 -1.89 4.99 6.67
N VAL A 99 -1.20 5.27 7.77
CA VAL A 99 -1.30 6.56 8.48
C VAL A 99 -0.36 7.61 7.87
N ALA A 100 0.79 7.20 7.34
CA ALA A 100 1.66 8.10 6.58
C ALA A 100 0.95 8.64 5.31
N ALA A 101 0.08 7.85 4.69
CA ALA A 101 -0.75 8.31 3.57
C ALA A 101 -1.76 9.39 4.01
N VAL A 102 -2.39 9.25 5.18
CA VAL A 102 -3.33 10.26 5.72
C VAL A 102 -2.58 11.55 6.10
N VAL A 103 -1.43 11.44 6.74
CA VAL A 103 -0.58 12.61 7.08
C VAL A 103 -0.08 13.31 5.81
N ALA A 104 0.32 12.56 4.78
CA ALA A 104 0.74 13.13 3.50
C ALA A 104 -0.41 13.85 2.79
N VAL A 105 -1.63 13.30 2.83
CA VAL A 105 -2.83 13.94 2.26
C VAL A 105 -3.20 15.21 3.02
N LEU A 106 -3.13 15.23 4.34
CA LEU A 106 -3.39 16.41 5.16
C LEU A 106 -2.36 17.54 4.89
N VAL A 107 -1.07 17.20 4.79
CA VAL A 107 -0.01 18.15 4.45
C VAL A 107 -0.16 18.70 3.02
N MET A 108 -0.58 17.84 2.06
CA MET A 108 -0.81 18.29 0.67
C MET A 108 -2.09 19.12 0.52
N ASN A 109 -3.15 18.82 1.28
CA ASN A 109 -4.40 19.58 1.25
C ASN A 109 -4.26 20.94 1.96
N GLY A 110 -3.47 21.04 3.04
CA GLY A 110 -3.13 22.31 3.67
C GLY A 110 -2.48 23.28 2.69
N LYS A 111 -1.53 22.78 1.87
CA LYS A 111 -0.83 23.60 0.84
C LYS A 111 -1.75 24.03 -0.33
N LYS A 112 -2.82 23.28 -0.66
CA LYS A 112 -3.78 23.70 -1.69
C LYS A 112 -4.70 24.84 -1.22
N LYS A 113 -5.08 24.87 0.05
CA LYS A 113 -5.87 26.00 0.61
C LYS A 113 -5.10 27.33 0.56
N ASP A 114 -3.77 27.30 0.75
CA ASP A 114 -2.94 28.50 0.70
C ASP A 114 -2.71 29.06 -0.71
N GLN A 115 -2.83 28.20 -1.75
CA GLN A 115 -2.67 28.64 -3.14
C GLN A 115 -3.93 29.26 -3.75
N GLU A 116 -5.12 28.96 -3.24
CA GLU A 116 -6.38 29.55 -3.77
C GLU A 116 -6.69 30.94 -3.21
N LEU A 117 -5.99 31.42 -2.19
CA LEU A 117 -6.29 32.69 -1.50
C LEU A 117 -5.43 33.89 -1.93
N ASN A 118 -4.50 33.78 -2.90
CA ASN A 118 -3.72 34.95 -3.29
C ASN A 118 -3.27 35.01 -4.76
N PRO A 119 -4.08 35.52 -5.70
CA PRO A 119 -3.58 35.94 -7.00
C PRO A 119 -3.29 37.45 -6.98
N SER A 120 -2.14 37.83 -6.60
CA SER A 120 -1.35 38.98 -7.07
C SER A 120 -0.49 39.63 -5.98
N ALA A 121 0.82 39.47 -6.11
CA ALA A 121 1.78 40.50 -5.71
C ALA A 121 3.07 40.33 -6.49
N GLU A 122 3.40 41.38 -7.21
CA GLU A 122 4.58 41.53 -8.07
C GLU A 122 5.90 41.45 -7.30
N ALA A 123 6.93 40.98 -8.04
CA ALA A 123 8.31 40.90 -7.59
C ALA A 123 8.90 42.25 -7.11
N SER A 124 9.58 42.18 -5.97
CA SER A 124 10.55 43.19 -5.56
C SER A 124 11.76 42.47 -4.98
N GLU A 125 12.88 42.53 -5.70
CA GLU A 125 14.20 42.13 -5.22
C GLU A 125 14.64 43.06 -4.09
N SER A 126 15.06 42.48 -2.95
CA SER A 126 15.86 43.19 -1.96
C SER A 126 16.86 42.21 -1.33
N THR A 127 18.13 42.44 -1.65
CA THR A 127 19.30 41.89 -0.98
C THR A 127 19.39 42.41 0.44
N VAL A 128 19.44 41.49 1.44
CA VAL A 128 19.85 41.85 2.81
C VAL A 128 20.84 40.81 3.35
N GLU A 129 21.94 41.37 3.84
CA GLU A 129 23.08 40.70 4.47
C GLU A 129 22.70 39.90 5.72
N THR A 130 23.42 38.79 5.89
CA THR A 130 23.33 37.87 7.00
C THR A 130 23.91 38.47 8.28
N THR A 131 23.08 38.66 9.29
CA THR A 131 23.50 38.71 10.69
C THR A 131 22.81 37.56 11.45
N VAL A 132 23.62 36.66 12.01
CA VAL A 132 23.17 35.56 12.87
C VAL A 132 22.74 36.17 14.20
N GLU A 133 21.44 36.28 14.43
CA GLU A 133 20.87 36.46 15.77
C GLU A 133 20.24 35.17 16.21
N THR A 134 20.76 34.61 17.30
CA THR A 134 20.14 33.54 18.09
C THR A 134 18.85 34.09 18.71
N THR A 135 17.73 33.84 18.10
CA THR A 135 16.40 34.12 18.68
C THR A 135 15.74 32.80 19.10
N GLU A 136 15.33 32.75 20.36
CA GLU A 136 14.45 31.75 20.93
C GLU A 136 13.25 31.52 19.99
N ALA A 137 13.01 30.26 19.62
CA ALA A 137 11.90 29.88 18.75
C ALA A 137 10.57 29.99 19.52
N THR A 138 9.95 31.14 19.44
CA THR A 138 8.55 31.33 19.81
C THR A 138 7.68 30.81 18.68
N ILE A 139 6.74 29.92 19.00
CA ILE A 139 5.68 29.46 18.08
C ILE A 139 4.92 30.69 17.57
N PRO A 140 4.69 30.84 16.26
CA PRO A 140 3.82 31.91 15.75
C PRO A 140 2.42 31.75 16.36
N ALA A 141 1.87 32.79 16.94
CA ALA A 141 0.56 32.79 17.61
C ALA A 141 -0.63 32.60 16.65
N ASP A 142 -0.39 32.57 15.34
CA ASP A 142 -1.39 32.40 14.26
C ASP A 142 -1.05 31.26 13.29
N GLY A 143 -0.16 30.33 13.66
CA GLY A 143 0.24 29.17 12.84
C GLY A 143 -0.77 28.06 12.90
N ASP A 144 -0.92 27.34 11.79
CA ASP A 144 -1.62 26.04 11.75
C ASP A 144 -1.07 25.14 12.89
N PRO A 145 -1.92 24.65 13.81
CA PRO A 145 -1.49 23.76 14.89
C PRO A 145 -0.82 22.47 14.39
N ASN A 146 -0.91 22.20 13.09
CA ASN A 146 -0.29 21.06 12.42
C ASN A 146 1.07 21.39 11.78
N ASP A 147 1.47 22.66 11.71
CA ASP A 147 2.78 23.05 11.16
C ASP A 147 3.91 22.58 12.08
N VAL A 148 4.79 21.73 11.57
CA VAL A 148 5.98 21.19 12.24
C VAL A 148 7.25 21.54 11.47
N THR A 149 7.42 22.82 11.17
CA THR A 149 8.57 23.32 10.40
C THR A 149 9.88 23.23 11.18
N CYS A 150 10.80 22.38 10.73
CA CYS A 150 12.15 22.20 11.30
C CYS A 150 13.19 23.15 10.69
N LYS A 151 14.13 23.63 11.49
CA LYS A 151 15.21 24.55 11.05
C LYS A 151 16.55 24.14 11.63
N GLY A 152 17.61 24.16 10.82
CA GLY A 152 18.96 23.79 11.25
C GLY A 152 19.20 22.29 11.30
N SER A 153 20.31 21.90 11.93
CA SER A 153 20.66 20.49 12.20
C SER A 153 20.32 20.14 13.64
N TYR A 154 19.83 18.92 13.84
CA TYR A 154 19.49 18.32 15.13
C TYR A 154 20.45 17.21 15.54
N THR A 155 21.51 16.98 14.76
CA THR A 155 22.52 15.94 15.01
C THR A 155 23.25 16.21 16.31
N GLY A 156 23.26 15.22 17.21
CA GLY A 156 24.07 15.18 18.42
C GLY A 156 25.18 14.15 18.34
N THR A 157 26.23 14.33 19.12
CA THR A 157 27.20 13.26 19.38
C THR A 157 26.53 12.13 20.15
N GLU A 158 27.09 10.92 20.11
CA GLU A 158 26.54 9.77 20.83
C GLU A 158 26.33 10.07 22.33
N GLU A 159 27.31 10.78 22.97
CA GLU A 159 27.21 11.15 24.38
C GLU A 159 26.09 12.16 24.64
N GLU A 160 25.92 13.17 23.77
CA GLU A 160 24.85 14.17 23.87
C GLU A 160 23.48 13.53 23.71
N VAL A 161 23.33 12.63 22.74
CA VAL A 161 22.08 11.93 22.47
C VAL A 161 21.69 11.03 23.63
N LYS A 162 22.63 10.23 24.16
CA LYS A 162 22.40 9.42 25.36
C LYS A 162 22.03 10.26 26.58
N ALA A 163 22.75 11.36 26.79
CA ALA A 163 22.49 12.26 27.93
C ALA A 163 21.14 12.97 27.83
N ALA A 164 20.63 13.17 26.61
CA ALA A 164 19.34 13.83 26.35
C ALA A 164 18.18 12.85 26.20
N ALA A 165 18.37 11.54 26.30
CA ALA A 165 17.36 10.51 26.01
C ALA A 165 16.02 10.77 26.73
N ASP A 166 16.07 11.09 28.04
CA ASP A 166 14.89 11.37 28.88
C ASP A 166 14.39 12.82 28.78
N THR A 167 15.05 13.67 27.99
CA THR A 167 14.65 15.06 27.83
C THR A 167 13.34 15.15 27.03
N VAL A 168 12.36 15.85 27.59
CA VAL A 168 11.06 16.07 26.94
C VAL A 168 11.25 17.05 25.79
N VAL A 169 10.83 16.64 24.59
CA VAL A 169 10.89 17.44 23.36
C VAL A 169 9.52 17.87 22.86
N ALA A 170 8.45 17.19 23.29
CA ALA A 170 7.10 17.63 22.99
C ALA A 170 6.11 17.19 24.08
N THR A 171 4.98 17.90 24.14
CA THR A 171 3.88 17.60 25.07
C THR A 171 2.54 17.61 24.36
N ALA A 172 1.64 16.72 24.79
CA ALA A 172 0.23 16.65 24.40
C ALA A 172 -0.60 16.45 25.67
N GLY A 173 -1.07 17.53 26.26
CA GLY A 173 -1.74 17.49 27.59
C GLY A 173 -0.81 16.97 28.68
N ASP A 174 -1.15 15.81 29.27
CA ASP A 174 -0.36 15.12 30.31
C ASP A 174 0.67 14.11 29.76
N ARG A 175 0.66 13.87 28.45
CA ARG A 175 1.62 12.96 27.78
C ARG A 175 2.80 13.75 27.24
N VAL A 176 3.94 13.10 27.19
CA VAL A 176 5.20 13.69 26.74
C VAL A 176 5.86 12.80 25.69
N LEU A 177 6.63 13.43 24.81
CA LEU A 177 7.57 12.78 23.90
C LEU A 177 8.97 13.10 24.38
N THR A 178 9.78 12.08 24.71
CA THR A 178 11.19 12.23 25.03
C THR A 178 12.05 12.13 23.78
N ASN A 179 13.32 12.54 23.85
CA ASN A 179 14.27 12.31 22.75
C ASN A 179 14.42 10.82 22.39
N GLY A 180 14.45 9.93 23.41
CA GLY A 180 14.52 8.48 23.17
C GLY A 180 13.33 7.96 22.35
N GLN A 181 12.12 8.35 22.72
CA GLN A 181 10.92 8.02 21.96
C GLN A 181 10.95 8.65 20.56
N LEU A 182 11.35 9.93 20.45
CA LEU A 182 11.48 10.60 19.16
C LEU A 182 12.48 9.89 18.22
N GLN A 183 13.57 9.32 18.73
CA GLN A 183 14.49 8.51 17.91
C GLN A 183 13.76 7.38 17.20
N VAL A 184 12.86 6.67 17.91
CA VAL A 184 12.08 5.57 17.32
C VAL A 184 11.18 6.09 16.20
N HIS A 185 10.40 7.13 16.44
CA HIS A 185 9.54 7.75 15.41
C HIS A 185 10.34 8.23 14.19
N TYR A 186 11.48 8.87 14.44
CA TYR A 186 12.34 9.44 13.40
C TYR A 186 12.93 8.36 12.48
N TRP A 187 13.51 7.32 13.07
CA TRP A 187 14.13 6.25 12.30
C TRP A 187 13.10 5.33 11.64
N LEU A 188 11.92 5.16 12.22
CA LEU A 188 10.81 4.48 11.54
C LEU A 188 10.34 5.25 10.31
N ALA A 189 10.26 6.58 10.37
CA ALA A 189 9.93 7.40 9.22
C ALA A 189 10.97 7.25 8.09
N ALA A 190 12.29 7.24 8.44
CA ALA A 190 13.36 7.00 7.48
C ALA A 190 13.33 5.58 6.89
N GLN A 191 13.18 4.56 7.74
CA GLN A 191 13.11 3.15 7.31
C GLN A 191 11.90 2.89 6.41
N ASN A 192 10.75 3.50 6.71
CA ASN A 192 9.56 3.42 5.88
C ASN A 192 9.82 4.00 4.48
N PHE A 193 10.47 5.16 4.41
CA PHE A 193 10.86 5.76 3.14
C PHE A 193 11.78 4.83 2.34
N TYR A 194 12.83 4.27 2.98
CA TYR A 194 13.71 3.32 2.32
C TYR A 194 12.99 2.04 1.87
N SER A 195 12.04 1.55 2.67
CA SER A 195 11.23 0.37 2.31
C SER A 195 10.34 0.63 1.10
N GLN A 196 9.75 1.83 1.01
CA GLN A 196 8.84 2.22 -0.07
C GLN A 196 9.59 2.49 -1.38
N TYR A 197 10.71 3.20 -1.30
CA TYR A 197 11.41 3.67 -2.51
C TYR A 197 12.65 2.83 -2.86
N GLY A 198 13.22 2.06 -1.91
CA GLY A 198 14.36 1.16 -2.13
C GLY A 198 15.52 1.84 -2.86
N SER A 199 15.95 1.26 -3.98
CA SER A 199 17.00 1.83 -4.84
C SER A 199 16.62 3.16 -5.51
N TYR A 200 15.33 3.49 -5.60
CA TYR A 200 14.86 4.78 -6.13
C TYR A 200 15.07 5.94 -5.16
N ALA A 201 15.41 5.70 -3.89
CA ALA A 201 15.71 6.76 -2.92
C ALA A 201 16.81 7.73 -3.43
N ALA A 202 17.82 7.18 -4.13
CA ALA A 202 18.88 7.98 -4.75
C ALA A 202 18.36 8.95 -5.84
N TYR A 203 17.27 8.61 -6.52
CA TYR A 203 16.63 9.49 -7.52
C TYR A 203 16.09 10.79 -6.88
N PHE A 204 15.68 10.71 -5.61
CA PHE A 204 15.26 11.86 -4.81
C PHE A 204 16.43 12.54 -4.09
N GLY A 205 17.69 12.18 -4.42
CA GLY A 205 18.89 12.77 -3.85
C GLY A 205 19.24 12.26 -2.45
N LEU A 206 18.70 11.11 -2.02
CA LEU A 206 19.02 10.49 -0.74
C LEU A 206 20.14 9.46 -0.89
N ASP A 207 21.30 9.74 -0.29
CA ASP A 207 22.43 8.82 -0.16
C ASP A 207 22.50 8.28 1.28
N ALA A 208 22.19 7.00 1.45
CA ALA A 208 22.19 6.35 2.76
C ALA A 208 23.59 6.31 3.43
N SER A 209 24.67 6.54 2.68
CA SER A 209 26.04 6.58 3.21
C SER A 209 26.48 7.95 3.75
N GLN A 210 25.66 8.97 3.55
CA GLN A 210 25.98 10.34 3.95
C GLN A 210 25.07 10.82 5.08
N PRO A 211 25.52 11.78 5.93
CA PRO A 211 24.69 12.35 6.99
C PRO A 211 23.43 13.02 6.43
N LEU A 212 22.26 12.73 7.03
CA LEU A 212 20.96 13.21 6.56
C LEU A 212 20.77 14.72 6.68
N ASP A 213 21.47 15.39 7.61
CA ASP A 213 21.42 16.84 7.84
C ASP A 213 22.23 17.64 6.82
N THR A 214 23.09 16.99 6.04
CA THR A 214 23.91 17.63 4.99
C THR A 214 23.33 17.49 3.58
N GLN A 215 22.29 16.68 3.41
CA GLN A 215 21.69 16.35 2.12
C GLN A 215 20.39 17.12 1.92
N THR A 216 20.25 17.79 0.77
CA THR A 216 18.99 18.42 0.37
C THR A 216 17.94 17.35 0.06
N CYS A 217 16.74 17.50 0.63
CA CYS A 217 15.61 16.62 0.35
C CYS A 217 15.03 16.92 -1.04
N GLY A 218 14.99 15.92 -1.92
CA GLY A 218 14.37 16.06 -3.24
C GLY A 218 12.83 16.01 -3.23
N MET A 219 12.21 15.70 -2.10
CA MET A 219 10.74 15.62 -1.95
C MET A 219 10.11 16.96 -1.56
N VAL A 220 10.86 17.81 -0.83
CA VAL A 220 10.36 19.08 -0.30
C VAL A 220 11.44 20.15 -0.43
N GLU A 221 11.08 21.32 -0.98
CA GLU A 221 12.00 22.44 -1.16
C GLU A 221 12.50 22.99 0.18
N ASN A 222 13.76 23.44 0.18
CA ASN A 222 14.40 24.09 1.33
C ASN A 222 14.43 23.24 2.62
N ARG A 223 14.53 21.92 2.49
CA ARG A 223 14.68 20.97 3.61
C ARG A 223 15.89 20.08 3.39
N THR A 224 16.51 19.63 4.50
CA THR A 224 17.39 18.48 4.48
C THR A 224 16.59 17.19 4.69
N TRP A 225 17.18 16.03 4.37
CA TRP A 225 16.54 14.75 4.67
C TRP A 225 16.32 14.52 6.16
N GLN A 226 17.20 15.04 7.01
CA GLN A 226 17.00 15.01 8.47
C GLN A 226 15.73 15.78 8.86
N GLN A 227 15.57 17.01 8.36
CA GLN A 227 14.40 17.84 8.64
C GLN A 227 13.11 17.18 8.12
N TYR A 228 13.15 16.63 6.92
CA TYR A 228 12.00 15.93 6.35
C TYR A 228 11.54 14.76 7.22
N PHE A 229 12.45 13.86 7.61
CA PHE A 229 12.08 12.73 8.47
C PHE A 229 11.68 13.16 9.88
N LEU A 230 12.27 14.23 10.41
CA LEU A 230 11.87 14.78 11.70
C LEU A 230 10.46 15.37 11.65
N GLU A 231 10.13 16.13 10.59
CA GLU A 231 8.79 16.67 10.37
C GLU A 231 7.76 15.54 10.22
N GLN A 232 8.08 14.45 9.50
CA GLN A 232 7.22 13.27 9.42
C GLN A 232 7.03 12.58 10.79
N ALA A 233 8.09 12.43 11.56
CA ALA A 233 8.06 11.81 12.88
C ALA A 233 7.18 12.62 13.87
N LEU A 234 7.37 13.92 13.93
CA LEU A 234 6.61 14.80 14.80
C LEU A 234 5.14 14.90 14.39
N SER A 235 4.87 14.99 13.08
CA SER A 235 3.49 14.98 12.55
C SER A 235 2.77 13.68 12.87
N SER A 236 3.43 12.54 12.68
CA SER A 236 2.85 11.22 13.00
C SER A 236 2.58 11.10 14.49
N TRP A 237 3.53 11.50 15.35
CA TRP A 237 3.33 11.48 16.79
C TRP A 237 2.14 12.33 17.23
N LYS A 238 1.98 13.55 16.69
CA LYS A 238 0.82 14.42 16.98
C LYS A 238 -0.50 13.75 16.65
N VAL A 239 -0.59 13.14 15.46
CA VAL A 239 -1.80 12.42 15.01
C VAL A 239 -2.07 11.22 15.90
N TYR A 240 -1.06 10.41 16.21
CA TYR A 240 -1.24 9.25 17.08
C TYR A 240 -1.71 9.65 18.49
N GLU A 241 -1.11 10.68 19.09
CA GLU A 241 -1.52 11.18 20.41
C GLU A 241 -2.94 11.73 20.40
N ALA A 242 -3.34 12.48 19.36
CA ALA A 242 -4.69 13.02 19.26
C ALA A 242 -5.74 11.90 19.15
N ILE A 243 -5.49 10.90 18.29
CA ILE A 243 -6.39 9.75 18.13
C ILE A 243 -6.38 8.88 19.38
N TYR A 244 -5.23 8.66 20.03
CA TYR A 244 -5.11 7.91 21.27
C TYR A 244 -5.95 8.54 22.39
N ARG A 245 -5.95 9.86 22.52
CA ARG A 245 -6.80 10.57 23.49
C ARG A 245 -8.27 10.36 23.17
N SER A 246 -8.67 10.50 21.93
CA SER A 246 -10.04 10.19 21.51
C SER A 246 -10.40 8.74 21.81
N ALA A 247 -9.49 7.80 21.62
CA ALA A 247 -9.67 6.40 21.97
C ALA A 247 -9.91 6.21 23.49
N GLN A 248 -9.10 6.87 24.33
CA GLN A 248 -9.25 6.83 25.78
C GLN A 248 -10.60 7.41 26.25
N GLU A 249 -10.98 8.57 25.70
CA GLU A 249 -12.25 9.25 26.05
C GLU A 249 -13.47 8.40 25.69
N ASN A 250 -13.35 7.60 24.60
CA ASN A 250 -14.41 6.70 24.15
C ASN A 250 -14.29 5.27 24.72
N GLY A 251 -13.31 5.02 25.60
CA GLY A 251 -13.16 3.73 26.29
C GLY A 251 -12.70 2.59 25.38
N PHE A 252 -12.08 2.92 24.23
CA PHE A 252 -11.56 1.93 23.29
C PHE A 252 -10.49 1.03 23.92
N GLN A 253 -10.54 -0.25 23.59
CA GLN A 253 -9.54 -1.23 24.01
C GLN A 253 -9.04 -1.97 22.77
N ILE A 254 -7.71 -2.17 22.69
CA ILE A 254 -7.13 -3.03 21.66
C ILE A 254 -7.53 -4.49 21.88
N SER A 255 -7.44 -5.31 20.83
CA SER A 255 -7.72 -6.74 20.94
C SER A 255 -6.76 -7.44 21.90
N GLU A 256 -7.18 -8.58 22.44
CA GLU A 256 -6.33 -9.44 23.30
C GLU A 256 -5.05 -9.90 22.54
N GLU A 257 -5.14 -10.11 21.24
CA GLU A 257 -3.99 -10.46 20.39
C GLU A 257 -2.95 -9.34 20.39
N LEU A 258 -3.35 -8.09 20.12
CA LEU A 258 -2.43 -6.94 20.11
C LEU A 258 -1.89 -6.64 21.53
N GLN A 259 -2.69 -6.85 22.58
CA GLN A 259 -2.22 -6.71 23.96
C GLN A 259 -1.12 -7.75 24.27
N ASN A 260 -1.31 -9.02 23.83
CA ASN A 260 -0.31 -10.06 23.98
C ASN A 260 0.98 -9.76 23.19
N GLU A 261 0.87 -9.16 22.00
CA GLU A 261 2.06 -8.70 21.25
C GLU A 261 2.85 -7.65 22.05
N LEU A 262 2.15 -6.64 22.62
CA LEU A 262 2.77 -5.64 23.46
C LEU A 262 3.44 -6.24 24.72
N ASP A 263 2.80 -7.22 25.35
CA ASP A 263 3.32 -7.86 26.55
C ASP A 263 4.56 -8.71 26.26
N THR A 264 4.69 -9.23 25.05
CA THR A 264 5.82 -10.10 24.63
C THR A 264 6.90 -9.36 23.83
N ILE A 265 6.76 -8.07 23.57
CA ILE A 265 7.66 -7.29 22.70
C ILE A 265 9.13 -7.38 23.13
N GLU A 266 9.40 -7.25 24.45
CA GLU A 266 10.76 -7.29 25.01
C GLU A 266 11.41 -8.66 24.81
N THR A 267 10.64 -9.73 25.04
CA THR A 267 11.12 -11.11 24.83
C THR A 267 11.38 -11.37 23.35
N GLY A 268 10.49 -10.94 22.46
CA GLY A 268 10.66 -11.09 21.01
C GLY A 268 11.84 -10.31 20.45
N LEU A 269 12.10 -9.12 21.00
CA LEU A 269 13.30 -8.34 20.64
C LEU A 269 14.57 -9.02 21.08
N GLU A 270 14.62 -9.60 22.31
CA GLU A 270 15.78 -10.31 22.79
C GLU A 270 16.08 -11.56 21.94
N GLU A 271 15.06 -12.35 21.61
CA GLU A 271 15.21 -13.51 20.71
C GLU A 271 15.71 -13.10 19.32
N THR A 272 15.17 -11.99 18.80
CA THR A 272 15.56 -11.45 17.49
C THR A 272 17.00 -10.93 17.49
N ALA A 273 17.40 -10.25 18.56
CA ALA A 273 18.76 -9.76 18.74
C ALA A 273 19.75 -10.91 18.75
N GLN A 274 19.51 -11.95 19.53
CA GLN A 274 20.35 -13.15 19.58
C GLN A 274 20.45 -13.86 18.22
N LYS A 275 19.32 -14.03 17.54
CA LYS A 275 19.26 -14.66 16.20
C LYS A 275 20.07 -13.89 15.15
N ASN A 276 20.10 -12.57 15.24
CA ASN A 276 20.76 -11.69 14.28
C ASN A 276 22.20 -11.32 14.71
N GLY A 277 22.70 -11.90 15.82
CA GLY A 277 24.09 -11.71 16.26
C GLY A 277 24.33 -10.41 17.04
N TYR A 278 23.29 -9.74 17.52
CA TYR A 278 23.40 -8.65 18.49
C TYR A 278 23.65 -9.20 19.90
N GLY A 279 24.28 -8.40 20.74
CA GLY A 279 24.55 -8.79 22.14
C GLY A 279 23.27 -8.87 22.97
N THR A 280 22.45 -7.84 22.86
CA THR A 280 21.18 -7.66 23.59
C THR A 280 20.11 -6.99 22.70
N ALA A 281 18.86 -6.98 23.16
CA ALA A 281 17.79 -6.20 22.53
C ALA A 281 18.14 -4.70 22.49
N GLU A 282 18.75 -4.15 23.55
CA GLU A 282 19.19 -2.74 23.59
C GLU A 282 20.25 -2.45 22.52
N ASP A 283 21.25 -3.34 22.32
CA ASP A 283 22.25 -3.18 21.27
C ASP A 283 21.59 -3.14 19.88
N MET A 284 20.56 -3.97 19.66
CA MET A 284 19.79 -3.99 18.43
C MET A 284 18.98 -2.70 18.27
N ILE A 285 18.32 -2.21 19.32
CA ILE A 285 17.57 -0.94 19.28
C ILE A 285 18.52 0.23 19.00
N HIS A 286 19.66 0.34 19.68
CA HIS A 286 20.65 1.38 19.41
C HIS A 286 21.16 1.35 17.96
N LYS A 287 21.35 0.16 17.39
CA LYS A 287 21.82 0.01 16.00
C LYS A 287 20.78 0.48 14.99
N ASN A 288 19.49 0.29 15.27
CA ASN A 288 18.42 0.57 14.32
C ASN A 288 17.77 1.95 14.53
N PHE A 289 17.82 2.49 15.75
CA PHE A 289 17.13 3.73 16.14
C PHE A 289 18.05 4.79 16.77
N GLY A 290 19.36 4.51 16.83
CA GLY A 290 20.33 5.42 17.41
C GLY A 290 20.51 5.24 18.93
N PRO A 291 21.63 5.82 19.48
CA PRO A 291 22.10 5.52 20.83
C PRO A 291 21.23 6.09 21.97
N GLY A 292 20.23 6.92 21.63
CA GLY A 292 19.31 7.49 22.63
C GLY A 292 18.00 6.73 22.76
N ALA A 293 17.71 5.78 21.86
CA ALA A 293 16.52 4.94 21.94
C ALA A 293 16.72 3.76 22.87
N SER A 294 15.66 3.28 23.51
CA SER A 294 15.65 2.09 24.36
C SER A 294 14.57 1.10 23.93
N VAL A 295 14.63 -0.13 24.44
CA VAL A 295 13.55 -1.13 24.29
C VAL A 295 12.23 -0.58 24.85
N ALA A 296 12.28 0.18 25.94
CA ALA A 296 11.10 0.81 26.52
C ALA A 296 10.47 1.87 25.58
N ASP A 297 11.30 2.68 24.91
CA ASP A 297 10.84 3.68 23.93
C ASP A 297 10.19 3.00 22.71
N TYR A 298 10.78 1.92 22.24
CA TYR A 298 10.22 1.12 21.15
C TYR A 298 8.86 0.51 21.54
N LYS A 299 8.75 -0.03 22.74
CA LYS A 299 7.47 -0.54 23.26
C LYS A 299 6.43 0.57 23.42
N ALA A 300 6.84 1.74 23.90
CA ALA A 300 5.95 2.90 24.02
C ALA A 300 5.40 3.38 22.66
N PHE A 301 6.22 3.32 21.60
CA PHE A 301 5.76 3.59 20.24
C PHE A 301 4.67 2.61 19.81
N TRP A 302 4.86 1.31 20.03
CA TRP A 302 3.88 0.29 19.61
C TRP A 302 2.59 0.35 20.42
N ASP A 303 2.66 0.64 21.73
CA ASP A 303 1.46 0.87 22.55
C ASP A 303 0.63 2.04 22.02
N LEU A 304 1.29 3.18 21.77
CA LEU A 304 0.64 4.34 21.18
C LEU A 304 0.05 4.03 19.81
N TYR A 305 0.83 3.38 18.94
CA TYR A 305 0.44 3.03 17.58
C TYR A 305 -0.77 2.07 17.56
N TYR A 306 -0.74 0.95 18.28
CA TYR A 306 -1.83 -0.03 18.25
C TYR A 306 -3.15 0.55 18.79
N ARG A 307 -3.09 1.38 19.81
CA ARG A 307 -4.31 2.00 20.38
C ARG A 307 -4.87 3.08 19.45
N SER A 308 -4.01 3.90 18.86
CA SER A 308 -4.45 4.93 17.93
C SER A 308 -4.96 4.35 16.62
N SER A 309 -4.20 3.44 15.99
CA SER A 309 -4.58 2.83 14.71
C SER A 309 -5.80 1.91 14.83
N GLY A 310 -5.91 1.17 15.94
CA GLY A 310 -7.08 0.33 16.21
C GLY A 310 -8.35 1.17 16.32
N TYR A 311 -8.32 2.24 17.12
CA TYR A 311 -9.45 3.15 17.24
C TYR A 311 -9.79 3.88 15.93
N TYR A 312 -8.78 4.34 15.23
CA TYR A 312 -8.95 4.93 13.89
C TYR A 312 -9.65 3.97 12.91
N THR A 313 -9.30 2.70 12.95
CA THR A 313 -9.92 1.67 12.11
C THR A 313 -11.40 1.46 12.49
N GLU A 314 -11.72 1.42 13.80
CA GLU A 314 -13.09 1.30 14.29
C GLU A 314 -13.94 2.51 13.88
N VAL A 315 -13.42 3.73 14.06
CA VAL A 315 -14.11 4.97 13.67
C VAL A 315 -14.34 5.01 12.16
N ASN A 316 -13.32 4.70 11.36
CA ASN A 316 -13.45 4.64 9.91
C ASN A 316 -14.48 3.64 9.43
N ALA A 317 -14.58 2.48 10.06
CA ALA A 317 -15.61 1.50 9.74
C ALA A 317 -17.02 2.06 9.99
N SER A 318 -17.18 2.95 10.98
CA SER A 318 -18.46 3.61 11.28
C SER A 318 -18.88 4.67 10.25
N PHE A 319 -17.93 5.13 9.41
CA PHE A 319 -18.16 6.15 8.37
C PHE A 319 -18.75 5.60 7.07
N ALA A 320 -18.93 4.27 6.97
CA ALA A 320 -19.47 3.64 5.78
C ALA A 320 -20.81 4.30 5.37
N PRO A 321 -20.89 4.92 4.17
CA PRO A 321 -22.10 5.60 3.74
C PRO A 321 -23.19 4.61 3.33
N THR A 322 -24.44 5.04 3.52
CA THR A 322 -25.62 4.38 2.95
C THR A 322 -25.77 4.73 1.46
N GLU A 323 -26.55 3.95 0.72
CA GLU A 323 -26.87 4.26 -0.69
C GLU A 323 -27.47 5.66 -0.88
N GLN A 324 -28.30 6.09 0.08
CA GLN A 324 -28.88 7.44 0.05
C GLN A 324 -27.79 8.51 0.22
N GLU A 325 -26.84 8.34 1.13
CA GLU A 325 -25.73 9.29 1.32
C GLU A 325 -24.82 9.33 0.07
N LEU A 326 -24.58 8.19 -0.59
CA LEU A 326 -23.84 8.14 -1.84
C LEU A 326 -24.55 8.99 -2.93
N GLU A 327 -25.86 8.81 -3.11
CA GLU A 327 -26.62 9.58 -4.09
C GLU A 327 -26.68 11.08 -3.78
N GLU A 328 -26.92 11.45 -2.52
CA GLU A 328 -26.95 12.84 -2.08
C GLU A 328 -25.60 13.52 -2.30
N TYR A 329 -24.50 12.84 -1.95
CA TYR A 329 -23.14 13.35 -2.12
C TYR A 329 -22.78 13.50 -3.61
N PHE A 330 -23.08 12.49 -4.45
CA PHE A 330 -22.86 12.57 -5.89
C PHE A 330 -23.60 13.78 -6.50
N ASN A 331 -24.90 13.93 -6.18
CA ASN A 331 -25.72 15.01 -6.73
C ASN A 331 -25.24 16.40 -6.26
N ALA A 332 -24.67 16.51 -5.05
CA ALA A 332 -24.09 17.75 -4.54
C ALA A 332 -22.78 18.14 -5.26
N HIS A 333 -22.03 17.15 -5.80
CA HIS A 333 -20.75 17.32 -6.45
C HIS A 333 -20.77 16.91 -7.94
N GLU A 334 -21.95 16.85 -8.57
CA GLU A 334 -22.14 16.38 -9.95
C GLU A 334 -21.24 17.12 -10.95
N ALA A 335 -21.09 18.43 -10.78
CA ALA A 335 -20.26 19.23 -11.68
C ALA A 335 -18.77 18.86 -11.56
N ASP A 336 -18.27 18.63 -10.34
CA ASP A 336 -16.88 18.27 -10.09
C ASP A 336 -16.56 16.87 -10.61
N TYR A 337 -17.54 15.96 -10.50
CA TYR A 337 -17.41 14.62 -11.07
C TYR A 337 -17.46 14.63 -12.60
N ALA A 338 -18.34 15.43 -13.18
CA ALA A 338 -18.42 15.57 -14.63
C ALA A 338 -17.13 16.15 -15.25
N GLU A 339 -16.47 17.10 -14.58
CA GLU A 339 -15.15 17.61 -15.01
C GLU A 339 -14.06 16.53 -15.01
N LYS A 340 -14.20 15.52 -14.14
CA LYS A 340 -13.30 14.34 -14.07
C LYS A 340 -13.74 13.19 -14.98
N GLY A 341 -14.79 13.38 -15.79
CA GLY A 341 -15.34 12.35 -16.67
C GLY A 341 -16.15 11.27 -15.96
N LEU A 342 -16.55 11.49 -14.68
CA LEU A 342 -17.35 10.55 -13.92
C LEU A 342 -18.82 10.95 -13.94
N THR A 343 -19.67 10.05 -14.39
CA THR A 343 -21.12 10.17 -14.35
C THR A 343 -21.73 8.92 -13.70
N LYS A 344 -23.03 8.91 -13.43
CA LYS A 344 -23.69 7.70 -12.92
C LYS A 344 -23.69 6.55 -13.92
N ASP A 345 -23.50 6.83 -15.22
CA ASP A 345 -23.41 5.83 -16.28
C ASP A 345 -21.96 5.38 -16.56
N THR A 346 -20.97 6.06 -15.96
CA THR A 346 -19.56 5.66 -16.10
C THR A 346 -19.37 4.26 -15.50
N HIS A 347 -18.83 3.36 -16.30
CA HIS A 347 -18.61 1.96 -15.90
C HIS A 347 -17.27 1.44 -16.39
N THR A 348 -16.81 0.38 -15.75
CA THR A 348 -15.70 -0.46 -16.22
C THR A 348 -16.25 -1.74 -16.79
N VAL A 349 -15.45 -2.44 -17.59
CA VAL A 349 -15.81 -3.73 -18.15
C VAL A 349 -14.82 -4.82 -17.74
N ASP A 350 -15.35 -6.03 -17.59
CA ASP A 350 -14.55 -7.25 -17.46
C ASP A 350 -14.61 -7.99 -18.79
N VAL A 351 -13.45 -8.35 -19.33
CA VAL A 351 -13.30 -8.98 -20.63
C VAL A 351 -12.24 -10.06 -20.61
N ARG A 352 -12.50 -11.18 -21.29
CA ARG A 352 -11.45 -12.13 -21.65
C ARG A 352 -11.09 -11.97 -23.12
N HIS A 353 -9.82 -12.13 -23.45
CA HIS A 353 -9.41 -12.13 -24.84
C HIS A 353 -8.31 -13.15 -25.11
N ILE A 354 -8.20 -13.52 -26.39
CA ILE A 354 -7.13 -14.38 -26.90
C ILE A 354 -6.46 -13.61 -28.04
N LEU A 355 -5.22 -13.20 -27.85
CA LEU A 355 -4.45 -12.50 -28.87
C LEU A 355 -3.75 -13.51 -29.78
N ILE A 356 -3.96 -13.36 -31.10
CA ILE A 356 -3.21 -14.06 -32.13
C ILE A 356 -2.43 -13.04 -32.94
N THR A 357 -1.11 -13.01 -32.73
CA THR A 357 -0.21 -12.11 -33.44
C THR A 357 0.15 -12.68 -34.82
N PRO A 358 0.16 -11.86 -35.90
CA PRO A 358 0.66 -12.31 -37.19
C PRO A 358 2.17 -12.55 -37.11
N GLU A 359 2.66 -13.57 -37.79
CA GLU A 359 4.08 -13.90 -37.83
C GLU A 359 4.87 -12.79 -38.54
N SER A 360 5.89 -12.27 -37.86
CA SER A 360 6.80 -11.26 -38.43
C SER A 360 8.05 -11.90 -38.98
N THR A 361 8.52 -11.42 -40.14
CA THR A 361 9.75 -11.89 -40.76
C THR A 361 10.80 -10.76 -40.80
N PRO A 362 12.11 -11.05 -40.56
CA PRO A 362 13.15 -10.06 -40.66
C PRO A 362 13.20 -9.47 -42.08
N VAL A 363 13.40 -8.17 -42.21
CA VAL A 363 13.62 -7.52 -43.50
C VAL A 363 15.01 -7.91 -44.00
N ASP A 364 15.07 -8.48 -45.20
CA ASP A 364 16.32 -8.97 -45.80
C ASP A 364 17.30 -7.78 -46.01
N GLY A 365 18.50 -7.88 -45.43
CA GLY A 365 19.52 -6.83 -45.49
C GLY A 365 19.38 -5.70 -44.42
N SER A 366 18.44 -5.77 -43.52
CA SER A 366 18.35 -4.83 -42.37
C SER A 366 19.44 -5.16 -41.34
N THR A 367 20.21 -4.13 -40.95
CA THR A 367 21.20 -4.20 -39.87
C THR A 367 20.59 -3.69 -38.54
N THR A 368 19.33 -3.23 -38.56
CA THR A 368 18.61 -2.61 -37.42
C THR A 368 17.59 -3.54 -36.79
N GLY A 369 17.48 -4.81 -37.25
CA GLY A 369 16.51 -5.77 -36.73
C GLY A 369 15.06 -5.48 -37.16
N GLU A 370 14.86 -4.68 -38.22
CA GLU A 370 13.52 -4.40 -38.73
C GLU A 370 12.82 -5.68 -39.20
N THR A 371 11.55 -5.81 -38.84
CA THR A 371 10.67 -6.89 -39.26
C THR A 371 9.53 -6.36 -40.10
N THR A 372 8.97 -7.19 -40.95
CA THR A 372 7.74 -6.90 -41.73
C THR A 372 6.75 -8.03 -41.53
N ILE A 373 5.47 -7.68 -41.60
CA ILE A 373 4.35 -8.62 -41.52
C ILE A 373 3.66 -8.64 -42.87
N SER A 374 3.59 -9.80 -43.50
CA SER A 374 2.96 -9.97 -44.82
C SER A 374 1.42 -10.03 -44.66
N ASP A 375 0.72 -9.74 -45.79
CA ASP A 375 -0.76 -9.91 -45.86
C ASP A 375 -1.15 -11.37 -45.61
N GLU A 376 -0.30 -12.33 -45.98
CA GLU A 376 -0.52 -13.75 -45.73
C GLU A 376 -0.47 -14.06 -44.22
N ALA A 377 0.53 -13.52 -43.48
CA ALA A 377 0.64 -13.69 -42.04
C ALA A 377 -0.58 -13.08 -41.30
N TRP A 378 -1.08 -11.95 -41.74
CA TRP A 378 -2.32 -11.38 -41.24
C TRP A 378 -3.55 -12.29 -41.51
N ALA A 379 -3.63 -12.88 -42.72
CA ALA A 379 -4.71 -13.80 -43.06
C ALA A 379 -4.65 -15.10 -42.23
N ASP A 380 -3.46 -15.61 -41.97
CA ASP A 380 -3.26 -16.80 -41.15
C ASP A 380 -3.65 -16.54 -39.66
N ALA A 381 -3.28 -15.39 -39.12
CA ALA A 381 -3.67 -14.97 -37.77
C ALA A 381 -5.21 -14.84 -37.65
N GLU A 382 -5.86 -14.25 -38.68
CA GLU A 382 -7.31 -14.14 -38.73
C GLU A 382 -8.00 -15.54 -38.79
N ALA A 383 -7.47 -16.42 -39.61
CA ALA A 383 -7.97 -17.78 -39.74
C ALA A 383 -7.87 -18.54 -38.41
N LYS A 384 -6.74 -18.40 -37.72
CA LYS A 384 -6.53 -19.01 -36.39
C LYS A 384 -7.49 -18.43 -35.33
N ALA A 385 -7.68 -17.12 -35.29
CA ALA A 385 -8.65 -16.50 -34.39
C ALA A 385 -10.08 -17.01 -34.65
N LYS A 386 -10.48 -17.15 -35.92
CA LYS A 386 -11.78 -17.73 -36.30
C LYS A 386 -11.92 -19.21 -35.89
N GLU A 387 -10.86 -19.99 -36.02
CA GLU A 387 -10.83 -21.38 -35.55
C GLU A 387 -11.09 -21.45 -34.04
N ILE A 388 -10.38 -20.65 -33.24
CA ILE A 388 -10.51 -20.60 -31.78
C ILE A 388 -11.91 -20.16 -31.38
N LEU A 389 -12.45 -19.09 -31.96
CA LEU A 389 -13.82 -18.67 -31.72
C LEU A 389 -14.82 -19.80 -32.05
N SER A 390 -14.63 -20.49 -33.16
CA SER A 390 -15.48 -21.61 -33.55
C SER A 390 -15.41 -22.78 -32.54
N GLN A 391 -14.23 -23.07 -32.01
CA GLN A 391 -14.06 -24.07 -30.93
C GLN A 391 -14.82 -23.68 -29.68
N TYR A 392 -14.69 -22.42 -29.23
CA TYR A 392 -15.46 -21.90 -28.10
C TYR A 392 -16.98 -22.00 -28.32
N LEU A 393 -17.45 -21.54 -29.48
CA LEU A 393 -18.88 -21.55 -29.81
C LEU A 393 -19.46 -22.96 -30.00
N ALA A 394 -18.65 -23.96 -30.31
CA ALA A 394 -19.04 -25.37 -30.40
C ALA A 394 -18.99 -26.10 -29.04
N GLY A 395 -18.31 -25.53 -28.04
CA GLY A 395 -18.14 -26.09 -26.70
C GLY A 395 -19.20 -25.58 -25.71
N ASP A 396 -18.85 -25.60 -24.43
CA ASP A 396 -19.75 -25.27 -23.31
C ASP A 396 -20.09 -23.77 -23.21
N LYS A 397 -19.35 -22.90 -23.87
CA LYS A 397 -19.51 -21.43 -23.89
C LYS A 397 -19.48 -20.79 -22.49
N THR A 398 -18.70 -21.36 -21.60
CA THR A 398 -18.47 -20.82 -20.26
C THR A 398 -17.20 -19.98 -20.23
N GLU A 399 -17.07 -19.08 -19.25
CA GLU A 399 -15.83 -18.36 -19.03
C GLU A 399 -14.64 -19.30 -18.81
N ASP A 400 -14.84 -20.42 -18.09
CA ASP A 400 -13.79 -21.41 -17.85
C ASP A 400 -13.32 -22.09 -19.14
N SER A 401 -14.25 -22.38 -20.07
CA SER A 401 -13.87 -22.93 -21.37
C SER A 401 -13.12 -21.92 -22.24
N PHE A 402 -13.46 -20.65 -22.17
CA PHE A 402 -12.72 -19.58 -22.83
C PHE A 402 -11.33 -19.38 -22.20
N ALA A 403 -11.28 -19.38 -20.86
CA ALA A 403 -10.02 -19.25 -20.12
C ALA A 403 -9.02 -20.36 -20.47
N THR A 404 -9.52 -21.62 -20.65
CA THR A 404 -8.71 -22.73 -21.09
C THR A 404 -8.12 -22.48 -22.48
N LEU A 405 -8.95 -22.04 -23.44
CA LEU A 405 -8.49 -21.71 -24.78
C LEU A 405 -7.50 -20.53 -24.77
N ALA A 406 -7.71 -19.54 -23.90
CA ALA A 406 -6.80 -18.40 -23.75
C ALA A 406 -5.42 -18.84 -23.22
N ASN A 407 -5.38 -19.67 -22.19
CA ASN A 407 -4.12 -20.21 -21.66
C ASN A 407 -3.34 -21.07 -22.68
N GLU A 408 -4.06 -21.73 -23.60
CA GLU A 408 -3.47 -22.59 -24.60
C GLU A 408 -3.01 -21.84 -25.86
N ASN A 409 -3.67 -20.73 -26.22
CA ASN A 409 -3.50 -20.12 -27.53
C ASN A 409 -3.12 -18.64 -27.49
N SER A 410 -3.36 -17.92 -26.40
CA SER A 410 -3.13 -16.47 -26.34
C SER A 410 -1.65 -16.12 -26.34
N GLN A 411 -1.28 -15.16 -27.17
CA GLN A 411 0.07 -14.59 -27.24
C GLN A 411 0.15 -13.24 -26.50
N ASP A 412 -0.89 -12.88 -25.75
CA ASP A 412 -0.85 -11.69 -24.88
C ASP A 412 -0.10 -11.98 -23.59
N PRO A 413 1.09 -11.37 -23.35
CA PRO A 413 1.88 -11.65 -22.14
C PRO A 413 1.22 -11.14 -20.86
N GLY A 414 0.26 -10.21 -20.97
CA GLY A 414 -0.45 -9.62 -19.82
C GLY A 414 -1.55 -10.52 -19.26
N SER A 415 -2.10 -11.43 -20.05
CA SER A 415 -3.27 -12.22 -19.63
C SER A 415 -3.24 -13.71 -20.01
N ASN A 416 -2.26 -14.18 -20.80
CA ASN A 416 -2.19 -15.55 -21.30
C ASN A 416 -2.03 -16.63 -20.21
N THR A 417 -1.64 -16.27 -19.00
CA THR A 417 -1.54 -17.15 -17.83
C THR A 417 -2.73 -17.02 -16.88
N ASN A 418 -3.63 -16.06 -17.16
CA ASN A 418 -4.80 -15.74 -16.36
C ASN A 418 -6.11 -15.99 -17.14
N GLY A 419 -6.09 -16.89 -18.13
CA GLY A 419 -7.27 -17.19 -18.94
C GLY A 419 -7.73 -16.03 -19.81
N GLY A 420 -6.82 -15.14 -20.18
CA GLY A 420 -7.11 -13.97 -21.01
C GLY A 420 -7.90 -12.86 -20.33
N LEU A 421 -7.99 -12.84 -18.98
CA LEU A 421 -8.86 -11.94 -18.21
C LEU A 421 -8.21 -10.58 -17.96
N TYR A 422 -8.96 -9.52 -18.28
CA TYR A 422 -8.79 -8.15 -17.79
C TYR A 422 -10.05 -7.74 -17.04
N THR A 423 -9.90 -7.25 -15.81
CA THR A 423 -11.00 -6.77 -14.97
C THR A 423 -10.90 -5.26 -14.75
N GLY A 424 -12.06 -4.61 -14.61
CA GLY A 424 -12.13 -3.20 -14.31
C GLY A 424 -11.52 -2.30 -15.40
N VAL A 425 -11.59 -2.72 -16.66
CA VAL A 425 -11.08 -1.92 -17.79
C VAL A 425 -11.89 -0.65 -17.92
N SER A 426 -11.22 0.51 -17.89
CA SER A 426 -11.83 1.81 -18.09
C SER A 426 -11.81 2.20 -19.57
N GLN A 427 -12.81 2.99 -20.02
CA GLN A 427 -12.86 3.49 -21.38
C GLN A 427 -11.60 4.32 -21.71
N GLY A 428 -10.99 4.04 -22.87
CA GLY A 428 -9.74 4.67 -23.31
C GLY A 428 -8.46 4.03 -22.77
N GLN A 429 -8.56 2.99 -21.97
CA GLN A 429 -7.39 2.26 -21.43
C GLN A 429 -6.78 1.31 -22.46
N MET A 430 -7.59 0.75 -23.34
CA MET A 430 -7.15 -0.21 -24.35
C MET A 430 -6.98 0.47 -25.71
N VAL A 431 -6.37 -0.24 -26.67
CA VAL A 431 -6.27 0.25 -28.05
C VAL A 431 -7.65 0.43 -28.68
N GLU A 432 -7.79 1.45 -29.54
CA GLU A 432 -9.06 1.98 -30.01
C GLU A 432 -10.10 0.92 -30.45
N ALA A 433 -9.69 -0.07 -31.22
CA ALA A 433 -10.64 -1.09 -31.72
C ALA A 433 -11.10 -2.06 -30.62
N PHE A 434 -10.21 -2.39 -29.69
CA PHE A 434 -10.53 -3.22 -28.52
C PHE A 434 -11.46 -2.47 -27.58
N ASP A 435 -11.12 -1.21 -27.29
CA ASP A 435 -11.88 -0.32 -26.44
C ASP A 435 -13.31 -0.12 -26.99
N ALA A 436 -13.42 0.24 -28.27
CA ALA A 436 -14.71 0.42 -28.94
C ALA A 436 -15.61 -0.83 -28.89
N TRP A 437 -15.01 -2.03 -28.95
CA TRP A 437 -15.77 -3.25 -28.80
C TRP A 437 -16.25 -3.45 -27.36
N CYS A 438 -15.40 -3.18 -26.37
CA CYS A 438 -15.74 -3.33 -24.94
C CYS A 438 -16.87 -2.40 -24.51
N PHE A 439 -16.87 -1.14 -25.00
CA PHE A 439 -17.78 -0.08 -24.57
C PHE A 439 -18.93 0.19 -25.56
N ASP A 440 -19.27 -0.78 -26.41
CA ASP A 440 -20.48 -0.71 -27.21
C ASP A 440 -21.73 -0.84 -26.32
N ASP A 441 -22.64 0.14 -26.37
CA ASP A 441 -23.86 0.22 -25.54
C ASP A 441 -24.77 -1.02 -25.60
N GLY A 442 -24.65 -1.81 -26.66
CA GLY A 442 -25.44 -3.04 -26.85
C GLY A 442 -24.84 -4.29 -26.28
N ARG A 443 -23.62 -4.22 -25.70
CA ARG A 443 -22.85 -5.39 -25.27
C ARG A 443 -23.51 -6.12 -24.10
N GLN A 444 -23.54 -7.46 -24.18
CA GLN A 444 -24.10 -8.32 -23.15
C GLN A 444 -23.10 -9.38 -22.70
N VAL A 445 -23.22 -9.80 -21.46
CA VAL A 445 -22.40 -10.91 -20.92
C VAL A 445 -22.53 -12.15 -21.81
N GLY A 446 -21.40 -12.69 -22.23
CA GLY A 446 -21.32 -13.82 -23.14
C GLY A 446 -21.17 -13.42 -24.62
N ASP A 447 -21.24 -12.12 -24.97
CA ASP A 447 -20.95 -11.67 -26.33
C ASP A 447 -19.50 -11.95 -26.71
N THR A 448 -19.32 -12.39 -27.95
CA THR A 448 -18.01 -12.72 -28.52
C THR A 448 -17.84 -12.11 -29.89
N ASP A 449 -16.61 -11.75 -30.23
CA ASP A 449 -16.24 -11.28 -31.56
C ASP A 449 -14.75 -11.51 -31.82
N ILE A 450 -14.32 -11.11 -33.04
CA ILE A 450 -12.91 -11.03 -33.39
C ILE A 450 -12.59 -9.58 -33.74
N VAL A 451 -11.74 -8.96 -32.92
CA VAL A 451 -11.32 -7.57 -33.08
C VAL A 451 -9.91 -7.52 -33.64
N LYS A 452 -9.69 -6.79 -34.73
CA LYS A 452 -8.37 -6.53 -35.30
C LYS A 452 -7.75 -5.27 -34.69
N THR A 453 -6.53 -5.38 -34.19
CA THR A 453 -5.71 -4.24 -33.74
C THR A 453 -4.35 -4.24 -34.43
N SER A 454 -3.50 -3.28 -34.08
CA SER A 454 -2.10 -3.28 -34.55
C SER A 454 -1.26 -4.46 -34.02
N TYR A 455 -1.70 -5.10 -32.92
CA TYR A 455 -1.00 -6.26 -32.33
C TYR A 455 -1.38 -7.59 -32.96
N GLY A 456 -2.57 -7.69 -33.53
CA GLY A 456 -3.09 -8.93 -34.09
C GLY A 456 -4.60 -9.00 -34.10
N TYR A 457 -5.13 -10.22 -34.07
CA TYR A 457 -6.55 -10.49 -33.91
C TYR A 457 -6.85 -10.95 -32.48
N HIS A 458 -7.79 -10.29 -31.84
CA HIS A 458 -8.28 -10.61 -30.51
C HIS A 458 -9.60 -11.37 -30.61
N VAL A 459 -9.67 -12.59 -30.16
CA VAL A 459 -10.96 -13.25 -29.87
C VAL A 459 -11.43 -12.72 -28.54
N MET A 460 -12.62 -12.12 -28.51
CA MET A 460 -13.17 -11.40 -27.36
C MET A 460 -14.29 -12.19 -26.71
N LEU A 461 -14.41 -12.09 -25.38
CA LEU A 461 -15.55 -12.52 -24.58
C LEU A 461 -15.87 -11.46 -23.53
N TYR A 462 -17.08 -10.90 -23.59
CA TYR A 462 -17.55 -9.92 -22.62
C TYR A 462 -18.02 -10.64 -21.34
N CYS A 463 -17.39 -10.33 -20.21
CA CYS A 463 -17.65 -10.99 -18.93
C CYS A 463 -18.58 -10.18 -18.02
N GLY A 464 -18.59 -8.84 -18.16
CA GLY A 464 -19.45 -8.00 -17.35
C GLY A 464 -19.08 -6.52 -17.39
N SER A 465 -19.88 -5.74 -16.66
CA SER A 465 -19.59 -4.33 -16.38
C SER A 465 -20.05 -3.96 -14.98
N ALA A 466 -19.37 -2.99 -14.38
CA ALA A 466 -19.74 -2.42 -13.10
C ALA A 466 -19.67 -0.89 -13.15
N THR A 467 -20.69 -0.22 -12.62
CA THR A 467 -20.65 1.23 -12.43
C THR A 467 -19.64 1.58 -11.34
N VAL A 468 -18.89 2.65 -11.55
CA VAL A 468 -17.78 3.03 -10.66
C VAL A 468 -18.07 4.22 -9.77
N TRP A 469 -19.18 4.94 -10.02
CA TRP A 469 -19.45 6.17 -9.30
C TRP A 469 -19.68 5.96 -7.80
N GLN A 470 -20.33 4.84 -7.40
CA GLN A 470 -20.55 4.55 -5.98
C GLN A 470 -19.25 4.33 -5.23
N ASP A 471 -18.30 3.60 -5.82
CA ASP A 471 -17.00 3.33 -5.18
C ASP A 471 -16.18 4.62 -5.07
N GLN A 472 -16.18 5.47 -6.10
CA GLN A 472 -15.51 6.77 -6.06
C GLN A 472 -16.12 7.68 -4.99
N VAL A 473 -17.45 7.83 -4.98
CA VAL A 473 -18.18 8.66 -4.01
C VAL A 473 -17.98 8.13 -2.59
N LYS A 474 -18.02 6.81 -2.41
CA LYS A 474 -17.72 6.18 -1.10
C LYS A 474 -16.32 6.52 -0.63
N SER A 475 -15.33 6.45 -1.52
CA SER A 475 -13.95 6.83 -1.21
C SER A 475 -13.84 8.30 -0.80
N ASP A 476 -14.53 9.20 -1.51
CA ASP A 476 -14.51 10.64 -1.24
C ASP A 476 -15.18 10.96 0.10
N ILE A 477 -16.36 10.38 0.39
CA ILE A 477 -17.05 10.51 1.68
C ILE A 477 -16.17 9.99 2.84
N LEU A 478 -15.57 8.81 2.68
CA LEU A 478 -14.70 8.24 3.70
C LEU A 478 -13.47 9.14 3.92
N THR A 479 -12.88 9.66 2.85
CA THR A 479 -11.74 10.57 2.94
C THR A 479 -12.12 11.85 3.67
N GLU A 480 -13.25 12.46 3.33
CA GLU A 480 -13.73 13.68 4.00
C GLU A 480 -14.02 13.45 5.49
N LYS A 481 -14.82 12.42 5.82
CA LYS A 481 -15.16 12.09 7.21
C LYS A 481 -13.91 11.77 8.04
N THR A 482 -12.96 11.04 7.44
CA THR A 482 -11.68 10.70 8.09
C THR A 482 -10.82 11.93 8.34
N ASN A 483 -10.68 12.80 7.35
CA ASN A 483 -9.91 14.04 7.50
C ASN A 483 -10.53 14.92 8.59
N ASN A 484 -11.84 15.11 8.57
CA ASN A 484 -12.56 15.87 9.60
C ASN A 484 -12.34 15.28 10.99
N PHE A 485 -12.42 13.96 11.14
CA PHE A 485 -12.16 13.28 12.41
C PHE A 485 -10.73 13.55 12.93
N VAL A 486 -9.72 13.46 12.06
CA VAL A 486 -8.33 13.73 12.45
C VAL A 486 -8.10 15.19 12.77
N GLU A 487 -8.66 16.13 11.98
CA GLU A 487 -8.58 17.56 12.24
C GLU A 487 -9.24 17.93 13.57
N GLU A 488 -10.43 17.39 13.87
CA GLU A 488 -11.12 17.61 15.15
C GLU A 488 -10.32 17.03 16.33
N ALA A 489 -9.75 15.83 16.18
CA ALA A 489 -8.91 15.22 17.21
C ALA A 489 -7.65 16.05 17.49
N LEU A 490 -6.97 16.55 16.45
CA LEU A 490 -5.81 17.42 16.58
C LEU A 490 -6.17 18.77 17.23
N ALA A 491 -7.28 19.39 16.83
CA ALA A 491 -7.76 20.66 17.40
C ALA A 491 -8.13 20.51 18.90
N ALA A 492 -8.71 19.35 19.28
CA ALA A 492 -9.03 19.06 20.68
C ALA A 492 -7.80 18.76 21.54
N ASN A 493 -6.69 18.36 20.93
CA ASN A 493 -5.47 17.89 21.60
C ASN A 493 -4.22 18.68 21.15
N PRO A 494 -4.12 19.97 21.49
CA PRO A 494 -2.98 20.80 21.06
C PRO A 494 -1.66 20.27 21.63
N THR A 495 -0.63 20.30 20.81
CA THR A 495 0.72 19.86 21.16
C THR A 495 1.68 21.04 21.22
N THR A 496 2.74 20.91 22.03
CA THR A 496 3.84 21.89 22.08
C THR A 496 5.15 21.15 21.81
N ILE A 497 6.03 21.71 20.95
CA ILE A 497 7.31 21.11 20.59
C ILE A 497 8.44 22.07 20.98
N ASP A 498 9.42 21.56 21.73
CA ASP A 498 10.67 22.26 22.02
C ASP A 498 11.76 21.78 21.05
N TYR A 499 11.86 22.44 19.91
CA TYR A 499 12.88 22.13 18.90
C TYR A 499 14.32 22.26 19.42
N SER A 500 14.55 23.12 20.42
CA SER A 500 15.89 23.34 20.97
C SER A 500 16.39 22.16 21.82
N ALA A 501 15.46 21.38 22.34
CA ALA A 501 15.76 20.20 23.16
C ALA A 501 16.02 18.93 22.31
N ILE A 502 15.71 18.97 20.99
CA ILE A 502 15.85 17.80 20.11
C ILE A 502 17.34 17.47 19.86
N LYS A 503 17.69 16.23 20.04
CA LYS A 503 19.01 15.63 19.73
C LYS A 503 18.84 14.30 19.02
N LEU A 504 19.19 14.25 17.73
CA LEU A 504 19.09 13.04 16.92
C LEU A 504 20.43 12.33 16.80
N GLY A 505 20.43 11.03 17.06
CA GLY A 505 21.58 10.15 16.89
C GLY A 505 21.63 9.53 15.49
N SER A 506 22.84 9.14 15.06
CA SER A 506 23.03 8.36 13.84
C SER A 506 22.84 6.86 14.15
N THR A 507 22.32 6.11 13.17
CA THR A 507 22.34 4.63 13.17
C THR A 507 23.56 4.07 12.44
N GLN A 508 24.36 4.92 11.78
CA GLN A 508 25.62 4.52 11.18
C GLN A 508 26.68 4.41 12.27
N ALA A 509 27.41 3.29 12.27
CA ALA A 509 28.64 3.21 13.09
C ALA A 509 29.66 4.16 12.44
N ASP A 510 30.27 5.03 13.28
CA ASP A 510 31.44 5.84 12.92
C ASP A 510 32.60 4.97 12.43
#